data_3e165584d007931e9743c62ab2ab753a
#
_entry.id   3e165584d007931e9743c62ab2ab753a
#
_cell.length_a   1.000
_cell.length_b   1.000
_cell.length_c   1.000
_cell.angle_alpha   90.00
_cell.angle_beta   90.00
_cell.angle_gamma   90.00
#
_symmetry.space_group_name_H-M   'P 1'
#
loop_
_entity.id
_entity.type
_entity.pdbx_description
1 polymer ?
#
loop_
_entity_poly.entity_id
_entity_poly.type
_entity_poly.pdbx_seq_one_letter_code
_entity_poly.pdbx_strand_id
1 'polypeptide(L)'
;MKRGGGIAMKRLIAIGVALLAAGGAAATEQCASKPGQLSLGASLPKARTAIRERKEIEVVALGSSSTQGYGASTPFHSYPAALLRTLQKQLPGVRVTVYNKGIGGEDVSQMLERLERDVFAVEPDLVVWQVGTNAALRAQNVAEFRRLLSGGIDRMRAKGIEVVLMTPQFAPAFNSLENEQDYLAAMAEVAREKGVPVFPRYEIMRYWFDTEQLPYARFIARDGLHMNDYGYMCIGRLLAQAIEEAIGR
;
A
#
# COMPACT_ATOMS: atom_id res chain seq x y z
N MET A 1 50.47 -41.65 72.16
CA MET A 1 50.07 -42.36 70.94
C MET A 1 48.54 -42.24 70.76
N LYS A 2 48.06 -41.46 69.84
CA LYS A 2 46.73 -41.58 69.18
C LYS A 2 46.72 -40.64 68.00
N ARG A 3 46.60 -41.18 66.80
CA ARG A 3 46.56 -40.52 65.55
C ARG A 3 45.12 -39.99 65.35
N GLY A 4 44.95 -38.70 65.01
CA GLY A 4 43.71 -38.10 64.60
C GLY A 4 43.66 -38.05 63.09
N GLY A 5 42.71 -38.75 62.52
CA GLY A 5 42.44 -38.71 61.08
C GLY A 5 41.63 -37.49 60.70
N GLY A 6 42.13 -36.68 59.78
CA GLY A 6 41.45 -35.56 59.18
C GLY A 6 40.58 -36.01 58.01
N ILE A 7 39.25 -35.68 58.05
CA ILE A 7 38.32 -35.95 57.00
C ILE A 7 38.39 -34.77 56.02
N ALA A 8 38.81 -35.03 54.80
CA ALA A 8 38.84 -34.07 53.70
C ALA A 8 37.45 -33.95 53.11
N MET A 9 36.81 -32.78 53.28
CA MET A 9 35.50 -32.42 52.75
C MET A 9 35.66 -31.97 51.31
N LYS A 10 35.27 -32.81 50.33
CA LYS A 10 35.26 -32.47 48.91
C LYS A 10 34.10 -31.50 48.69
N ARG A 11 34.44 -30.27 48.32
CA ARG A 11 33.46 -29.31 47.84
C ARG A 11 33.03 -29.65 46.38
N LEU A 12 31.76 -30.03 46.17
CA LEU A 12 31.15 -30.14 44.88
C LEU A 12 30.84 -28.70 44.38
N ILE A 13 31.48 -28.31 43.29
CA ILE A 13 31.13 -27.08 42.56
C ILE A 13 30.02 -27.46 41.60
N ALA A 14 28.78 -26.99 41.87
CA ALA A 14 27.67 -27.10 40.94
C ALA A 14 27.83 -26.01 39.89
N ILE A 15 28.14 -26.38 38.66
CA ILE A 15 28.14 -25.50 37.49
C ILE A 15 26.69 -25.37 37.04
N GLY A 16 26.05 -24.26 37.39
CA GLY A 16 24.74 -23.90 36.87
C GLY A 16 24.86 -23.45 35.40
N VAL A 17 24.37 -24.26 34.47
CA VAL A 17 24.19 -23.86 33.08
C VAL A 17 22.95 -22.99 33.01
N ALA A 18 23.12 -21.69 32.92
CA ALA A 18 22.05 -20.78 32.61
C ALA A 18 21.66 -20.92 31.11
N LEU A 19 20.55 -21.60 30.80
CA LEU A 19 19.93 -21.53 29.48
C LEU A 19 19.39 -20.13 29.27
N LEU A 20 20.11 -19.32 28.52
CA LEU A 20 19.58 -18.10 27.91
C LEU A 20 18.56 -18.52 26.83
N ALA A 21 17.29 -18.52 27.17
CA ALA A 21 16.21 -18.58 26.18
C ALA A 21 16.23 -17.26 25.39
N ALA A 22 16.90 -17.26 24.23
CA ALA A 22 16.77 -16.22 23.24
C ALA A 22 15.35 -16.30 22.69
N GLY A 23 14.42 -15.63 23.35
CA GLY A 23 13.10 -15.33 22.83
C GLY A 23 13.25 -14.38 21.64
N GLY A 24 13.43 -14.93 20.44
CA GLY A 24 13.32 -14.17 19.20
C GLY A 24 11.89 -13.68 19.07
N ALA A 25 11.61 -12.48 19.57
CA ALA A 25 10.45 -11.74 19.11
C ALA A 25 10.62 -11.59 17.60
N ALA A 26 9.78 -12.26 16.81
CA ALA A 26 9.71 -12.01 15.39
C ALA A 26 9.46 -10.52 15.23
N ALA A 27 10.50 -9.78 14.81
CA ALA A 27 10.37 -8.36 14.50
C ALA A 27 9.25 -8.26 13.47
N THR A 28 8.11 -7.66 13.86
CA THR A 28 7.04 -7.38 12.91
C THR A 28 7.66 -6.54 11.81
N GLU A 29 7.66 -7.07 10.60
CA GLU A 29 8.24 -6.39 9.42
C GLU A 29 7.64 -4.99 9.32
N GLN A 30 8.44 -3.99 9.68
CA GLN A 30 7.98 -2.61 9.76
C GLN A 30 8.05 -1.99 8.38
N CYS A 31 6.90 -1.55 7.86
CA CYS A 31 6.82 -0.82 6.62
C CYS A 31 7.13 0.66 6.90
N ALA A 32 8.33 1.10 6.55
CA ALA A 32 8.79 2.46 6.85
C ALA A 32 8.08 3.52 5.99
N SER A 33 7.82 4.68 6.58
CA SER A 33 7.40 5.92 5.90
C SER A 33 7.95 7.13 6.64
N LYS A 34 8.14 8.25 5.95
CA LYS A 34 8.53 9.51 6.61
C LYS A 34 7.36 10.06 7.45
N PRO A 35 7.66 10.78 8.54
CA PRO A 35 6.62 11.52 9.26
C PRO A 35 5.80 12.42 8.30
N GLY A 36 4.48 12.33 8.39
CA GLY A 36 3.56 13.09 7.53
C GLY A 36 3.41 12.59 6.09
N GLN A 37 4.19 11.61 5.65
CA GLN A 37 4.13 11.08 4.27
C GLN A 37 2.81 10.34 3.97
N LEU A 38 2.14 9.85 4.98
CA LEU A 38 0.85 9.14 4.84
C LEU A 38 -0.34 10.10 4.85
N SER A 39 -0.15 11.39 5.15
CA SER A 39 -1.22 12.36 5.02
C SER A 39 -1.69 12.45 3.58
N LEU A 40 -2.96 12.14 3.34
CA LEU A 40 -3.56 12.23 2.01
C LEU A 40 -3.85 13.67 1.57
N GLY A 41 -3.61 14.66 2.45
CA GLY A 41 -3.84 16.08 2.16
C GLY A 41 -5.32 16.49 2.11
N ALA A 42 -6.24 15.55 2.26
CA ALA A 42 -7.69 15.79 2.30
C ALA A 42 -8.39 14.73 3.16
N SER A 43 -9.54 15.07 3.71
CA SER A 43 -10.39 14.13 4.48
C SER A 43 -11.25 13.27 3.54
N LEU A 44 -11.74 12.14 4.07
CA LEU A 44 -12.66 11.22 3.41
C LEU A 44 -14.02 11.21 4.13
N PRO A 45 -14.84 12.26 4.00
CA PRO A 45 -16.07 12.43 4.76
C PRO A 45 -17.15 11.38 4.46
N LYS A 46 -17.24 10.86 3.23
CA LYS A 46 -18.22 9.83 2.87
C LYS A 46 -17.83 8.48 3.45
N ALA A 47 -16.56 8.07 3.32
CA ALA A 47 -16.03 6.88 3.97
C ALA A 47 -16.24 6.95 5.49
N ARG A 48 -16.00 8.12 6.11
CA ARG A 48 -16.30 8.36 7.54
C ARG A 48 -17.77 8.15 7.87
N THR A 49 -18.68 8.71 7.08
CA THR A 49 -20.12 8.59 7.27
C THR A 49 -20.56 7.13 7.14
N ALA A 50 -20.11 6.43 6.10
CA ALA A 50 -20.39 5.00 5.91
C ALA A 50 -20.01 4.16 7.15
N ILE A 51 -18.79 4.36 7.66
CA ILE A 51 -18.28 3.67 8.84
C ILE A 51 -19.11 4.00 10.11
N ARG A 52 -19.48 5.27 10.30
CA ARG A 52 -20.22 5.69 11.51
C ARG A 52 -21.66 5.23 11.50
N GLU A 53 -22.35 5.39 10.38
CA GLU A 53 -23.79 5.18 10.27
C GLU A 53 -24.16 3.76 9.88
N ARG A 54 -23.45 3.18 8.88
CA ARG A 54 -23.77 1.85 8.36
C ARG A 54 -22.93 0.73 8.98
N LYS A 55 -21.83 1.08 9.72
CA LYS A 55 -20.84 0.12 10.21
C LYS A 55 -20.24 -0.73 9.08
N GLU A 56 -20.05 -0.10 7.93
CA GLU A 56 -19.44 -0.73 6.77
C GLU A 56 -18.67 0.28 5.93
N ILE A 57 -17.75 -0.23 5.12
CA ILE A 57 -17.07 0.51 4.07
C ILE A 57 -16.80 -0.41 2.89
N GLU A 58 -17.18 0.03 1.70
CA GLU A 58 -16.90 -0.64 0.44
C GLU A 58 -15.87 0.14 -0.37
N VAL A 59 -14.75 -0.51 -0.68
CA VAL A 59 -13.62 0.08 -1.39
C VAL A 59 -13.42 -0.67 -2.70
N VAL A 60 -13.32 0.05 -3.80
CA VAL A 60 -12.85 -0.51 -5.07
C VAL A 60 -11.40 -0.10 -5.29
N ALA A 61 -10.51 -1.07 -5.43
CA ALA A 61 -9.16 -0.87 -5.92
C ALA A 61 -9.17 -0.99 -7.45
N LEU A 62 -9.24 0.14 -8.14
CA LEU A 62 -9.22 0.26 -9.60
C LEU A 62 -7.79 0.46 -10.08
N GLY A 63 -7.35 -0.27 -11.10
CA GLY A 63 -5.98 -0.10 -11.61
C GLY A 63 -5.55 -1.15 -12.61
N SER A 64 -4.26 -1.21 -12.82
CA SER A 64 -3.63 -2.13 -13.77
C SER A 64 -3.03 -3.38 -13.10
N SER A 65 -1.95 -3.92 -13.66
CA SER A 65 -1.24 -5.11 -13.14
C SER A 65 -0.77 -4.97 -11.69
N SER A 66 -0.37 -3.78 -11.25
CA SER A 66 -0.02 -3.53 -9.84
C SER A 66 -1.21 -3.69 -8.91
N THR A 67 -2.42 -3.34 -9.34
CA THR A 67 -3.65 -3.55 -8.56
C THR A 67 -4.09 -5.00 -8.64
N GLN A 68 -4.01 -5.62 -9.82
CA GLN A 68 -4.27 -7.05 -9.99
C GLN A 68 -3.40 -7.92 -9.08
N GLY A 69 -2.15 -7.50 -8.83
CA GLY A 69 -1.18 -8.21 -8.00
C GLY A 69 -0.16 -9.00 -8.82
N TYR A 70 0.14 -8.56 -10.05
CA TYR A 70 1.22 -9.18 -10.84
C TYR A 70 2.56 -9.04 -10.09
N GLY A 71 3.35 -10.12 -10.04
CA GLY A 71 4.58 -10.17 -9.23
C GLY A 71 4.39 -10.67 -7.80
N ALA A 72 3.16 -10.71 -7.28
CA ALA A 72 2.85 -11.38 -6.02
C ALA A 72 2.81 -12.90 -6.21
N SER A 73 3.18 -13.65 -5.15
CA SER A 73 3.18 -15.12 -5.18
C SER A 73 1.77 -15.71 -5.29
N THR A 74 0.77 -15.01 -4.76
CA THR A 74 -0.66 -15.35 -4.87
C THR A 74 -1.51 -14.07 -4.87
N PRO A 75 -2.78 -14.12 -5.32
CA PRO A 75 -3.69 -12.98 -5.24
C PRO A 75 -3.88 -12.43 -3.81
N PHE A 76 -3.72 -13.27 -2.79
CA PHE A 76 -3.81 -12.88 -1.37
C PHE A 76 -2.65 -12.00 -0.91
N HIS A 77 -1.58 -11.93 -1.67
CA HIS A 77 -0.41 -11.07 -1.39
C HIS A 77 -0.45 -9.75 -2.17
N SER A 78 -1.49 -9.48 -2.95
CA SER A 78 -1.69 -8.17 -3.59
C SER A 78 -1.96 -7.06 -2.57
N TYR A 79 -1.72 -5.77 -2.95
CA TYR A 79 -1.98 -4.66 -2.02
C TYR A 79 -3.48 -4.52 -1.66
N PRO A 80 -4.47 -4.78 -2.53
CA PRO A 80 -5.87 -4.73 -2.12
C PRO A 80 -6.20 -5.75 -1.04
N ALA A 81 -5.62 -6.95 -1.11
CA ALA A 81 -5.77 -7.96 -0.06
C ALA A 81 -5.08 -7.56 1.25
N ALA A 82 -3.91 -6.92 1.18
CA ALA A 82 -3.23 -6.38 2.36
C ALA A 82 -4.00 -5.21 2.98
N LEU A 83 -4.57 -4.32 2.15
CA LEU A 83 -5.46 -3.22 2.55
C LEU A 83 -6.66 -3.76 3.32
N LEU A 84 -7.38 -4.74 2.75
CA LEU A 84 -8.53 -5.38 3.39
C LEU A 84 -8.19 -5.89 4.80
N ARG A 85 -7.16 -6.73 4.91
CA ARG A 85 -6.75 -7.31 6.20
C ARG A 85 -6.35 -6.25 7.23
N THR A 86 -5.74 -5.16 6.78
CA THR A 86 -5.29 -4.09 7.68
C THR A 86 -6.47 -3.24 8.15
N LEU A 87 -7.36 -2.83 7.25
CA LEU A 87 -8.57 -2.08 7.61
C LEU A 87 -9.48 -2.89 8.53
N GLN A 88 -9.66 -4.20 8.31
CA GLN A 88 -10.43 -5.07 9.23
C GLN A 88 -9.87 -5.08 10.65
N LYS A 89 -8.55 -4.98 10.79
CA LYS A 89 -7.88 -4.88 12.10
C LYS A 89 -8.06 -3.50 12.74
N GLN A 90 -7.96 -2.44 11.94
CA GLN A 90 -8.03 -1.05 12.40
C GLN A 90 -9.46 -0.60 12.71
N LEU A 91 -10.47 -1.24 12.09
CA LEU A 91 -11.88 -0.89 12.17
C LEU A 91 -12.71 -2.01 12.82
N PRO A 92 -12.46 -2.35 14.11
CA PRO A 92 -13.21 -3.41 14.78
C PRO A 92 -14.71 -3.09 14.81
N GLY A 93 -15.55 -4.07 14.44
CA GLY A 93 -17.00 -3.91 14.36
C GLY A 93 -17.51 -3.22 13.09
N VAL A 94 -16.63 -2.92 12.13
CA VAL A 94 -16.98 -2.42 10.80
C VAL A 94 -16.83 -3.53 9.77
N ARG A 95 -17.81 -3.72 8.91
CA ARG A 95 -17.72 -4.61 7.75
C ARG A 95 -16.90 -3.92 6.65
N VAL A 96 -15.72 -4.44 6.37
CA VAL A 96 -14.83 -3.91 5.32
C VAL A 96 -14.84 -4.85 4.13
N THR A 97 -15.11 -4.30 2.95
CA THR A 97 -14.99 -5.02 1.67
C THR A 97 -14.03 -4.25 0.76
N VAL A 98 -13.10 -4.98 0.12
CA VAL A 98 -12.19 -4.41 -0.88
C VAL A 98 -12.28 -5.25 -2.15
N TYR A 99 -12.82 -4.64 -3.20
CA TYR A 99 -12.93 -5.26 -4.51
C TYR A 99 -11.68 -4.98 -5.33
N ASN A 100 -10.93 -6.00 -5.67
CA ASN A 100 -9.79 -5.86 -6.58
C ASN A 100 -10.29 -5.83 -8.03
N LYS A 101 -10.23 -4.65 -8.64
CA LYS A 101 -10.57 -4.36 -10.05
C LYS A 101 -9.33 -3.98 -10.85
N GLY A 102 -8.23 -4.68 -10.62
CA GLY A 102 -7.00 -4.56 -11.40
C GLY A 102 -7.03 -5.43 -12.65
N ILE A 103 -6.68 -4.87 -13.81
CA ILE A 103 -6.49 -5.60 -15.07
C ILE A 103 -5.12 -5.23 -15.64
N GLY A 104 -4.29 -6.26 -15.88
CA GLY A 104 -2.91 -6.08 -16.35
C GLY A 104 -2.82 -5.31 -17.67
N GLY A 105 -1.86 -4.39 -17.75
CA GLY A 105 -1.58 -3.63 -18.97
C GLY A 105 -2.51 -2.43 -19.22
N GLU A 106 -3.61 -2.26 -18.50
CA GLU A 106 -4.53 -1.16 -18.75
C GLU A 106 -3.96 0.22 -18.39
N ASP A 107 -4.36 1.20 -19.16
CA ASP A 107 -4.19 2.62 -18.90
C ASP A 107 -5.53 3.29 -18.52
N VAL A 108 -5.51 4.62 -18.36
CA VAL A 108 -6.70 5.38 -17.94
C VAL A 108 -7.89 5.17 -18.88
N SER A 109 -7.68 5.18 -20.21
CA SER A 109 -8.78 5.08 -21.19
C SER A 109 -9.55 3.78 -21.02
N GLN A 110 -8.83 2.66 -20.91
CA GLN A 110 -9.43 1.33 -20.73
C GLN A 110 -10.13 1.18 -19.36
N MET A 111 -9.57 1.78 -18.31
CA MET A 111 -10.23 1.82 -16.99
C MET A 111 -11.54 2.61 -17.04
N LEU A 112 -11.61 3.71 -17.82
CA LEU A 112 -12.81 4.53 -17.99
C LEU A 112 -13.93 3.78 -18.73
N GLU A 113 -13.61 2.90 -19.67
CA GLU A 113 -14.58 2.09 -20.41
C GLU A 113 -15.33 1.11 -19.50
N ARG A 114 -14.73 0.67 -18.41
CA ARG A 114 -15.31 -0.31 -17.49
C ARG A 114 -15.81 0.26 -16.16
N LEU A 115 -15.86 1.58 -16.00
CA LEU A 115 -16.37 2.21 -14.76
C LEU A 115 -17.78 1.76 -14.40
N GLU A 116 -18.69 1.62 -15.38
CA GLU A 116 -20.06 1.15 -15.12
C GLU A 116 -20.07 -0.24 -14.47
N ARG A 117 -19.34 -1.18 -15.05
CA ARG A 117 -19.31 -2.57 -14.60
C ARG A 117 -18.55 -2.76 -13.29
N ASP A 118 -17.38 -2.12 -13.16
CA ASP A 118 -16.42 -2.44 -12.12
C ASP A 118 -16.45 -1.49 -10.92
N VAL A 119 -17.03 -0.31 -11.10
CA VAL A 119 -17.11 0.70 -10.04
C VAL A 119 -18.57 1.05 -9.75
N PHE A 120 -19.34 1.53 -10.73
CA PHE A 120 -20.67 2.07 -10.44
C PHE A 120 -21.69 0.99 -10.08
N ALA A 121 -21.58 -0.23 -10.66
CA ALA A 121 -22.42 -1.36 -10.25
C ALA A 121 -22.12 -1.89 -8.83
N VAL A 122 -20.98 -1.52 -8.24
CA VAL A 122 -20.60 -1.86 -6.86
C VAL A 122 -21.12 -0.82 -5.87
N GLU A 123 -21.32 0.43 -6.32
CA GLU A 123 -21.70 1.59 -5.49
C GLU A 123 -20.73 1.82 -4.29
N PRO A 124 -19.40 1.85 -4.50
CA PRO A 124 -18.45 1.91 -3.40
C PRO A 124 -18.46 3.27 -2.70
N ASP A 125 -18.05 3.30 -1.45
CA ASP A 125 -17.79 4.54 -0.71
C ASP A 125 -16.51 5.23 -1.18
N LEU A 126 -15.51 4.42 -1.56
CA LEU A 126 -14.17 4.87 -1.89
C LEU A 126 -13.60 4.09 -3.07
N VAL A 127 -13.00 4.80 -4.03
CA VAL A 127 -12.14 4.21 -5.06
C VAL A 127 -10.69 4.58 -4.80
N VAL A 128 -9.83 3.59 -4.68
CA VAL A 128 -8.37 3.76 -4.78
C VAL A 128 -8.00 3.53 -6.23
N TRP A 129 -7.61 4.60 -6.93
CA TRP A 129 -7.33 4.54 -8.36
C TRP A 129 -5.83 4.60 -8.66
N GLN A 130 -5.24 3.46 -9.00
CA GLN A 130 -3.84 3.32 -9.40
C GLN A 130 -3.71 3.54 -10.90
N VAL A 131 -2.97 4.58 -11.30
CA VAL A 131 -2.79 4.97 -12.72
C VAL A 131 -1.37 5.49 -13.01
N GLY A 132 -1.10 5.80 -14.26
CA GLY A 132 0.10 6.51 -14.74
C GLY A 132 1.21 5.59 -15.25
N THR A 133 1.42 4.42 -14.66
CA THR A 133 2.53 3.52 -15.04
C THR A 133 2.49 3.14 -16.52
N ASN A 134 1.36 2.62 -17.01
CA ASN A 134 1.28 2.17 -18.42
C ASN A 134 1.19 3.33 -19.42
N ALA A 135 0.65 4.48 -19.00
CA ALA A 135 0.69 5.69 -19.80
C ALA A 135 2.14 6.13 -20.06
N ALA A 136 2.99 6.15 -19.01
CA ALA A 136 4.40 6.47 -19.12
C ALA A 136 5.18 5.44 -19.96
N LEU A 137 4.99 4.14 -19.66
CA LEU A 137 5.65 3.05 -20.43
C LEU A 137 5.34 3.08 -21.94
N ARG A 138 4.19 3.59 -22.32
CA ARG A 138 3.76 3.75 -23.73
C ARG A 138 4.00 5.14 -24.29
N ALA A 139 4.62 6.02 -23.54
CA ALA A 139 4.84 7.43 -23.90
C ALA A 139 3.55 8.11 -24.43
N GLN A 140 2.42 7.85 -23.79
CA GLN A 140 1.14 8.47 -24.15
C GLN A 140 1.23 9.99 -24.00
N ASN A 141 0.41 10.73 -24.75
CA ASN A 141 0.35 12.18 -24.61
C ASN A 141 -0.07 12.59 -23.18
N VAL A 142 0.78 13.35 -22.49
CA VAL A 142 0.56 13.76 -21.08
C VAL A 142 -0.69 14.63 -20.92
N ALA A 143 -0.98 15.51 -21.89
CA ALA A 143 -2.19 16.36 -21.84
C ALA A 143 -3.46 15.50 -21.96
N GLU A 144 -3.43 14.47 -22.81
CA GLU A 144 -4.54 13.52 -22.93
C GLU A 144 -4.69 12.68 -21.66
N PHE A 145 -3.58 12.19 -21.07
CA PHE A 145 -3.59 11.52 -19.80
C PHE A 145 -4.26 12.37 -18.70
N ARG A 146 -3.88 13.67 -18.59
CA ARG A 146 -4.50 14.62 -17.64
C ARG A 146 -6.00 14.76 -17.90
N ARG A 147 -6.40 14.93 -19.14
CA ARG A 147 -7.82 15.08 -19.52
C ARG A 147 -8.64 13.86 -19.11
N LEU A 148 -8.15 12.67 -19.41
CA LEU A 148 -8.81 11.40 -19.09
C LEU A 148 -8.87 11.18 -17.57
N LEU A 149 -7.78 11.44 -16.85
CA LEU A 149 -7.73 11.33 -15.40
C LEU A 149 -8.73 12.26 -14.72
N SER A 150 -8.73 13.53 -15.13
CA SER A 150 -9.67 14.55 -14.66
C SER A 150 -11.13 14.15 -14.91
N GLY A 151 -11.45 13.71 -16.12
CA GLY A 151 -12.80 13.25 -16.50
C GLY A 151 -13.27 12.03 -15.71
N GLY A 152 -12.35 11.09 -15.42
CA GLY A 152 -12.66 9.91 -14.60
C GLY A 152 -13.00 10.27 -13.15
N ILE A 153 -12.26 11.20 -12.57
CA ILE A 153 -12.54 11.72 -11.22
C ILE A 153 -13.94 12.36 -11.20
N ASP A 154 -14.26 13.20 -12.19
CA ASP A 154 -15.56 13.87 -12.28
C ASP A 154 -16.72 12.87 -12.41
N ARG A 155 -16.55 11.82 -13.23
CA ARG A 155 -17.57 10.75 -13.38
C ARG A 155 -17.83 10.02 -12.05
N MET A 156 -16.78 9.66 -11.32
CA MET A 156 -16.90 8.98 -10.02
C MET A 156 -17.55 9.90 -8.97
N ARG A 157 -17.14 11.17 -8.91
CA ARG A 157 -17.72 12.15 -7.98
C ARG A 157 -19.19 12.47 -8.27
N ALA A 158 -19.57 12.50 -9.54
CA ALA A 158 -20.98 12.68 -9.94
C ALA A 158 -21.89 11.55 -9.43
N LYS A 159 -21.33 10.35 -9.19
CA LYS A 159 -21.99 9.22 -8.52
C LYS A 159 -21.86 9.24 -7.00
N GLY A 160 -21.27 10.30 -6.46
CA GLY A 160 -21.08 10.41 -5.03
C GLY A 160 -19.93 9.58 -4.45
N ILE A 161 -19.03 9.07 -5.27
CA ILE A 161 -17.91 8.21 -4.84
C ILE A 161 -16.69 9.07 -4.49
N GLU A 162 -16.01 8.77 -3.39
CA GLU A 162 -14.72 9.37 -3.06
C GLU A 162 -13.60 8.69 -3.83
N VAL A 163 -12.57 9.46 -4.19
CA VAL A 163 -11.42 8.96 -4.97
C VAL A 163 -10.12 9.30 -4.25
N VAL A 164 -9.26 8.31 -4.09
CA VAL A 164 -7.85 8.46 -3.72
C VAL A 164 -7.02 8.01 -4.91
N LEU A 165 -6.21 8.89 -5.47
CA LEU A 165 -5.25 8.52 -6.51
C LEU A 165 -4.05 7.80 -5.87
N MET A 166 -3.51 6.78 -6.55
CA MET A 166 -2.26 6.13 -6.17
C MET A 166 -1.24 6.34 -7.28
N THR A 167 -0.11 6.97 -6.96
CA THR A 167 0.97 7.20 -7.93
C THR A 167 1.59 5.91 -8.43
N PRO A 168 2.32 5.91 -9.56
CA PRO A 168 3.14 4.79 -10.02
C PRO A 168 4.06 4.23 -8.92
N GLN A 169 4.57 3.04 -9.11
CA GLN A 169 5.60 2.47 -8.23
C GLN A 169 6.99 3.03 -8.56
N PHE A 170 7.84 3.20 -7.57
CA PHE A 170 9.27 3.43 -7.74
C PHE A 170 9.94 2.09 -8.05
N ALA A 171 10.27 1.86 -9.33
CA ALA A 171 10.82 0.60 -9.82
C ALA A 171 11.80 0.84 -10.97
N PRO A 172 12.85 -0.01 -11.15
CA PRO A 172 13.87 0.20 -12.19
C PRO A 172 13.30 0.49 -13.57
N ALA A 173 12.32 -0.31 -14.04
CA ALA A 173 11.73 -0.15 -15.35
C ALA A 173 10.90 1.14 -15.51
N PHE A 174 10.28 1.66 -14.43
CA PHE A 174 9.59 2.93 -14.47
C PHE A 174 10.58 4.10 -14.37
N ASN A 175 11.57 4.01 -13.47
CA ASN A 175 12.54 5.08 -13.22
C ASN A 175 13.54 5.27 -14.37
N SER A 176 13.65 4.31 -15.29
CA SER A 176 14.50 4.44 -16.49
C SER A 176 13.82 5.19 -17.64
N LEU A 177 12.56 5.60 -17.49
CA LEU A 177 11.84 6.36 -18.51
C LEU A 177 12.27 7.83 -18.45
N GLU A 178 12.39 8.48 -19.60
CA GLU A 178 12.72 9.91 -19.68
C GLU A 178 11.55 10.82 -19.27
N ASN A 179 10.33 10.28 -19.25
CA ASN A 179 9.09 11.01 -19.05
C ASN A 179 8.34 10.65 -17.74
N GLU A 180 8.95 9.85 -16.85
CA GLU A 180 8.26 9.40 -15.64
C GLU A 180 7.81 10.57 -14.74
N GLN A 181 8.60 11.64 -14.69
CA GLN A 181 8.28 12.83 -13.88
C GLN A 181 7.10 13.62 -14.45
N ASP A 182 6.89 13.62 -15.77
CA ASP A 182 5.76 14.31 -16.40
C ASP A 182 4.43 13.71 -15.95
N TYR A 183 4.36 12.37 -15.82
CA TYR A 183 3.14 11.70 -15.35
C TYR A 183 2.92 11.89 -13.85
N LEU A 184 3.97 11.89 -13.04
CA LEU A 184 3.88 12.19 -11.61
C LEU A 184 3.40 13.63 -11.38
N ALA A 185 3.95 14.59 -12.12
CA ALA A 185 3.55 15.98 -12.09
C ALA A 185 2.10 16.15 -12.55
N ALA A 186 1.73 15.52 -13.66
CA ALA A 186 0.37 15.56 -14.21
C ALA A 186 -0.66 15.03 -13.19
N MET A 187 -0.35 13.95 -12.50
CA MET A 187 -1.22 13.41 -11.43
C MET A 187 -1.36 14.38 -10.26
N ALA A 188 -0.24 14.98 -9.81
CA ALA A 188 -0.24 15.94 -8.70
C ALA A 188 -1.05 17.20 -9.05
N GLU A 189 -0.93 17.71 -10.29
CA GLU A 189 -1.69 18.86 -10.77
C GLU A 189 -3.18 18.57 -10.84
N VAL A 190 -3.60 17.45 -11.45
CA VAL A 190 -5.01 17.05 -11.51
C VAL A 190 -5.57 16.83 -10.10
N ALA A 191 -4.82 16.19 -9.22
CA ALA A 191 -5.23 15.98 -7.84
C ALA A 191 -5.49 17.31 -7.12
N ARG A 192 -4.57 18.27 -7.24
CA ARG A 192 -4.69 19.61 -6.67
C ARG A 192 -5.89 20.38 -7.27
N GLU A 193 -6.04 20.37 -8.59
CA GLU A 193 -7.15 21.04 -9.29
C GLU A 193 -8.51 20.49 -8.88
N LYS A 194 -8.59 19.17 -8.72
CA LYS A 194 -9.82 18.48 -8.31
C LYS A 194 -10.00 18.39 -6.80
N GLY A 195 -8.99 18.74 -5.99
CA GLY A 195 -9.03 18.56 -4.55
C GLY A 195 -9.26 17.07 -4.17
N VAL A 196 -8.56 16.14 -4.82
CA VAL A 196 -8.59 14.71 -4.48
C VAL A 196 -7.32 14.28 -3.78
N PRO A 197 -7.42 13.40 -2.77
CA PRO A 197 -6.26 12.84 -2.09
C PRO A 197 -5.35 12.05 -3.03
N VAL A 198 -4.05 12.07 -2.73
CA VAL A 198 -3.05 11.23 -3.40
C VAL A 198 -2.32 10.38 -2.37
N PHE A 199 -2.32 9.07 -2.57
CA PHE A 199 -1.43 8.17 -1.86
C PHE A 199 -0.08 8.11 -2.61
N PRO A 200 1.00 8.62 -2.01
CA PRO A 200 2.27 8.87 -2.69
C PRO A 200 3.14 7.61 -2.72
N ARG A 201 2.67 6.55 -3.41
CA ARG A 201 3.38 5.26 -3.47
C ARG A 201 4.80 5.39 -4.02
N TYR A 202 5.00 6.22 -5.05
CA TYR A 202 6.32 6.46 -5.64
C TYR A 202 7.31 6.99 -4.59
N GLU A 203 6.92 8.00 -3.85
CA GLU A 203 7.76 8.67 -2.85
C GLU A 203 8.02 7.75 -1.64
N ILE A 204 7.04 6.93 -1.25
CA ILE A 204 7.20 5.93 -0.18
C ILE A 204 8.24 4.89 -0.59
N MET A 205 8.12 4.32 -1.79
CA MET A 205 9.05 3.29 -2.26
C MET A 205 10.44 3.87 -2.55
N ARG A 206 10.53 5.13 -3.02
CA ARG A 206 11.80 5.85 -3.15
C ARG A 206 12.47 6.04 -1.80
N TYR A 207 11.70 6.37 -0.76
CA TYR A 207 12.22 6.47 0.61
C TYR A 207 12.79 5.14 1.10
N TRP A 208 12.16 4.01 0.78
CA TRP A 208 12.72 2.69 1.11
C TRP A 208 14.09 2.46 0.45
N PHE A 209 14.25 2.88 -0.79
CA PHE A 209 15.49 2.71 -1.52
C PHE A 209 16.57 3.70 -1.06
N ASP A 210 16.25 5.00 -1.04
CA ASP A 210 17.23 6.07 -0.81
C ASP A 210 17.64 6.19 0.66
N THR A 211 16.69 6.03 1.59
CA THR A 211 16.89 6.32 3.02
C THR A 211 17.01 5.06 3.86
N GLU A 212 16.09 4.10 3.68
CA GLU A 212 16.13 2.82 4.39
C GLU A 212 17.13 1.84 3.78
N GLN A 213 17.77 2.22 2.67
CA GLN A 213 18.79 1.43 1.96
C GLN A 213 18.31 0.01 1.59
N LEU A 214 17.00 -0.15 1.35
CA LEU A 214 16.45 -1.43 0.93
C LEU A 214 16.75 -1.65 -0.57
N PRO A 215 17.42 -2.73 -0.96
CA PRO A 215 17.64 -3.02 -2.37
C PRO A 215 16.30 -3.29 -3.08
N TYR A 216 16.20 -2.99 -4.37
CA TYR A 216 14.99 -3.26 -5.17
C TYR A 216 14.46 -4.68 -4.98
N ALA A 217 15.32 -5.69 -4.95
CA ALA A 217 14.91 -7.08 -4.75
C ALA A 217 14.11 -7.33 -3.46
N ARG A 218 14.21 -6.43 -2.47
CA ARG A 218 13.41 -6.51 -1.23
C ARG A 218 11.93 -6.22 -1.46
N PHE A 219 11.58 -5.33 -2.39
CA PHE A 219 10.19 -4.87 -2.61
C PHE A 219 9.72 -4.92 -4.06
N ILE A 220 10.62 -5.17 -5.03
CA ILE A 220 10.32 -5.33 -6.47
C ILE A 220 10.57 -6.78 -6.88
N ALA A 221 9.69 -7.30 -7.72
CA ALA A 221 9.80 -8.62 -8.34
C ALA A 221 10.93 -8.65 -9.38
N ARG A 222 11.28 -9.85 -9.88
CA ARG A 222 12.40 -10.06 -10.81
C ARG A 222 12.24 -9.35 -12.16
N ASP A 223 11.02 -8.95 -12.52
CA ASP A 223 10.76 -8.23 -13.77
C ASP A 223 11.18 -6.74 -13.73
N GLY A 224 11.62 -6.26 -12.55
CA GLY A 224 12.09 -4.89 -12.38
C GLY A 224 10.99 -3.83 -12.46
N LEU A 225 9.71 -4.22 -12.51
CA LEU A 225 8.57 -3.30 -12.60
C LEU A 225 7.56 -3.50 -11.47
N HIS A 226 7.10 -4.72 -11.25
CA HIS A 226 6.04 -5.01 -10.30
C HIS A 226 6.58 -5.21 -8.88
N MET A 227 5.76 -4.94 -7.90
CA MET A 227 6.10 -5.26 -6.51
C MET A 227 6.06 -6.77 -6.26
N ASN A 228 6.88 -7.24 -5.32
CA ASN A 228 6.78 -8.59 -4.75
C ASN A 228 5.85 -8.58 -3.52
N ASP A 229 5.71 -9.72 -2.84
CA ASP A 229 4.85 -9.88 -1.66
C ASP A 229 5.13 -8.85 -0.57
N TYR A 230 6.40 -8.56 -0.30
CA TYR A 230 6.78 -7.56 0.71
C TYR A 230 6.36 -6.15 0.30
N GLY A 231 6.64 -5.75 -0.94
CA GLY A 231 6.25 -4.44 -1.46
C GLY A 231 4.74 -4.24 -1.43
N TYR A 232 3.97 -5.23 -1.89
CA TYR A 232 2.51 -5.19 -1.85
C TYR A 232 1.95 -5.15 -0.43
N MET A 233 2.49 -5.97 0.48
CA MET A 233 2.09 -5.97 1.88
C MET A 233 2.28 -4.59 2.52
N CYS A 234 3.45 -3.99 2.33
CA CYS A 234 3.75 -2.69 2.90
C CYS A 234 2.89 -1.59 2.30
N ILE A 235 2.72 -1.54 0.98
CA ILE A 235 1.85 -0.53 0.35
C ILE A 235 0.40 -0.68 0.83
N GLY A 236 -0.14 -1.88 0.94
CA GLY A 236 -1.49 -2.09 1.46
C GLY A 236 -1.66 -1.66 2.92
N ARG A 237 -0.67 -1.92 3.78
CA ARG A 237 -0.65 -1.48 5.19
C ARG A 237 -0.58 0.04 5.32
N LEU A 238 0.35 0.68 4.61
CA LEU A 238 0.52 2.13 4.65
C LEU A 238 -0.67 2.87 4.06
N LEU A 239 -1.29 2.33 3.01
CA LEU A 239 -2.53 2.88 2.45
C LEU A 239 -3.69 2.79 3.48
N ALA A 240 -3.81 1.69 4.22
CA ALA A 240 -4.81 1.57 5.28
C ALA A 240 -4.62 2.63 6.37
N GLN A 241 -3.38 2.86 6.81
CA GLN A 241 -3.07 3.92 7.77
C GLN A 241 -3.42 5.31 7.23
N ALA A 242 -3.08 5.59 5.97
CA ALA A 242 -3.42 6.86 5.32
C ALA A 242 -4.94 7.09 5.23
N ILE A 243 -5.70 6.04 4.91
CA ILE A 243 -7.17 6.09 4.90
C ILE A 243 -7.70 6.32 6.32
N GLU A 244 -7.18 5.62 7.33
CA GLU A 244 -7.59 5.77 8.73
C GLU A 244 -7.36 7.22 9.23
N GLU A 245 -6.20 7.81 8.95
CA GLU A 245 -5.93 9.22 9.25
C GLU A 245 -6.93 10.15 8.55
N ALA A 246 -7.23 9.93 7.26
CA ALA A 246 -8.13 10.77 6.46
C ALA A 246 -9.61 10.67 6.91
N ILE A 247 -10.04 9.56 7.48
CA ILE A 247 -11.37 9.43 8.10
C ILE A 247 -11.42 10.04 9.51
N GLY A 248 -10.28 10.50 10.06
CA GLY A 248 -10.22 11.28 11.29
C GLY A 248 -10.38 10.47 12.56
N ARG A 249 -9.61 9.43 12.67
CA ARG A 249 -9.44 8.63 13.87
C ARG A 249 -8.18 8.98 14.61
#